data_cb00daeee23abcecaba30dfe0fcd4887
#
_entry.id   cb00daeee23abcecaba30dfe0fcd4887
#
_cell.length_a   1.000
_cell.length_b   1.000
_cell.length_c   1.000
_cell.angle_alpha   90.00
_cell.angle_beta   90.00
_cell.angle_gamma   90.00
#
_symmetry.space_group_name_H-M   'P 1'
#
loop_
_entity.id
_entity.type
_entity.pdbx_description
1 polymer ?
#
loop_
_entity_poly.entity_id
_entity_poly.type
_entity_poly.pdbx_seq_one_letter_code
_entity_poly.pdbx_strand_id
1 'polypeptide(L)'
;MGNFNYILIAIAVAVGPAVRVNLGRRNSKRYSVSTEGAVRVRAPRFPLIAVIILAPVGIALNVVGVFCLWFSIQAWIYSQDTSLFSYEDTAWVFLLALMSLAGGIFLSSLSYLMIMSLKNEYVETGIDYVEKRGRLGKVTRVFFQEISSYDYDVDSEGGVLTVGAADGREISFEVDYYRGDYVMAAIAIRKANGRWFDPTDETVHQRLVQIASDGTARRYIKAHPRDDDLSVSCGS
;
A
#
# COMPACT_ATOMS: atom_id res chain seq x y z
N MET A 1 -10.33 13.47 -31.50
CA MET A 1 -10.48 12.65 -30.26
C MET A 1 -9.18 12.48 -29.45
N GLY A 2 -8.03 13.02 -29.86
CA GLY A 2 -6.73 12.81 -29.20
C GLY A 2 -6.43 13.60 -27.93
N ASN A 3 -7.10 14.71 -27.66
CA ASN A 3 -6.69 15.64 -26.60
C ASN A 3 -7.19 15.30 -25.18
N PHE A 4 -8.23 14.48 -25.04
CA PHE A 4 -8.82 14.19 -23.74
C PHE A 4 -7.95 13.24 -22.88
N ASN A 5 -7.25 12.32 -23.53
CA ASN A 5 -6.36 11.37 -22.83
C ASN A 5 -5.11 12.06 -22.26
N TYR A 6 -4.57 13.07 -22.95
CA TYR A 6 -3.43 13.82 -22.44
C TYR A 6 -3.76 14.70 -21.23
N ILE A 7 -4.98 15.20 -21.15
CA ILE A 7 -5.44 16.00 -20.01
C ILE A 7 -5.56 15.12 -18.75
N LEU A 8 -6.11 13.92 -18.86
CA LEU A 8 -6.22 12.97 -17.75
C LEU A 8 -4.85 12.48 -17.26
N ILE A 9 -3.92 12.21 -18.17
CA ILE A 9 -2.54 11.83 -17.83
C ILE A 9 -1.83 13.01 -17.17
N ALA A 10 -1.97 14.23 -17.70
CA ALA A 10 -1.35 15.42 -17.14
C ALA A 10 -1.88 15.73 -15.72
N ILE A 11 -3.18 15.55 -15.47
CA ILE A 11 -3.78 15.70 -14.14
C ILE A 11 -3.25 14.61 -13.18
N ALA A 12 -3.16 13.37 -13.62
CA ALA A 12 -2.64 12.27 -12.80
C ALA A 12 -1.16 12.48 -12.42
N VAL A 13 -0.35 12.96 -13.36
CA VAL A 13 1.09 13.24 -13.17
C VAL A 13 1.32 14.50 -12.33
N ALA A 14 0.51 15.54 -12.47
CA ALA A 14 0.67 16.80 -11.72
C ALA A 14 0.13 16.73 -10.29
N VAL A 15 -0.95 15.98 -10.05
CA VAL A 15 -1.60 15.86 -8.74
C VAL A 15 -0.91 14.84 -7.84
N GLY A 16 -0.31 13.78 -8.42
CA GLY A 16 0.33 12.70 -7.67
C GLY A 16 1.41 13.19 -6.68
N PRO A 17 2.46 13.89 -7.14
CA PRO A 17 3.56 14.34 -6.28
C PRO A 17 3.14 15.41 -5.25
N ALA A 18 2.32 16.38 -5.66
CA ALA A 18 1.89 17.49 -4.78
C ALA A 18 1.03 16.99 -3.61
N VAL A 19 0.25 15.96 -3.83
CA VAL A 19 -0.60 15.33 -2.79
C VAL A 19 0.24 14.51 -1.83
N ARG A 20 1.30 13.82 -2.30
CA ARG A 20 2.21 13.04 -1.45
C ARG A 20 3.00 13.90 -0.47
N VAL A 21 3.58 15.01 -0.92
CA VAL A 21 4.36 15.92 -0.07
C VAL A 21 3.53 16.52 1.07
N ASN A 22 2.26 16.85 0.82
CA ASN A 22 1.38 17.41 1.86
C ASN A 22 0.88 16.36 2.86
N LEU A 23 0.82 15.10 2.48
CA LEU A 23 0.35 14.00 3.32
C LEU A 23 1.41 13.51 4.31
N GLY A 24 2.69 13.54 3.93
CA GLY A 24 3.80 13.22 4.84
C GLY A 24 3.84 14.12 6.08
N ARG A 25 3.55 15.43 5.92
CA ARG A 25 3.49 16.39 7.04
C ARG A 25 2.24 16.26 7.94
N ARG A 26 1.13 15.70 7.44
CA ARG A 26 -0.11 15.49 8.23
C ARG A 26 -0.16 14.15 8.96
N ASN A 27 0.75 13.23 8.68
CA ASN A 27 0.74 11.89 9.27
C ASN A 27 1.15 11.83 10.76
N SER A 28 1.66 12.91 11.35
CA SER A 28 2.07 12.93 12.76
C SER A 28 0.94 12.65 13.77
N LYS A 29 -0.33 12.69 13.37
CA LYS A 29 -1.50 12.51 14.25
C LYS A 29 -2.19 11.13 14.13
N ARG A 30 -1.59 10.15 13.44
CA ARG A 30 -2.26 8.86 13.12
C ARG A 30 -1.77 7.68 13.96
N TYR A 31 -1.26 7.94 15.13
CA TYR A 31 -0.79 6.88 15.99
C TYR A 31 -1.90 6.43 16.95
N SER A 32 -2.16 5.13 17.00
CA SER A 32 -2.74 4.50 18.15
C SER A 32 -1.62 3.79 18.88
N VAL A 33 -1.34 4.17 20.11
CA VAL A 33 -0.49 3.39 21.01
C VAL A 33 -1.34 2.20 21.45
N SER A 34 -0.85 0.97 21.23
CA SER A 34 -1.51 -0.21 21.76
C SER A 34 -1.31 -0.28 23.29
N THR A 35 -2.12 -1.08 23.97
CA THR A 35 -2.01 -1.32 25.43
C THR A 35 -0.62 -1.86 25.85
N GLU A 36 0.17 -2.37 24.92
CA GLU A 36 1.54 -2.90 25.14
C GLU A 36 2.65 -1.89 24.79
N GLY A 37 2.33 -0.61 24.59
CA GLY A 37 3.31 0.40 24.19
C GLY A 37 3.71 0.34 22.71
N ALA A 38 3.15 -0.58 21.93
CA ALA A 38 3.42 -0.70 20.51
C ALA A 38 2.76 0.42 19.69
N VAL A 39 3.47 0.93 18.69
CA VAL A 39 2.99 2.00 17.81
C VAL A 39 2.41 1.38 16.54
N ARG A 40 1.09 1.50 16.37
CA ARG A 40 0.39 1.07 15.16
C ARG A 40 0.14 2.23 14.22
N VAL A 41 0.63 2.10 13.00
CA VAL A 41 0.44 3.07 11.91
C VAL A 41 -0.42 2.45 10.83
N ARG A 42 -1.55 3.09 10.50
CA ARG A 42 -2.46 2.63 9.45
C ARG A 42 -2.08 3.21 8.09
N ALA A 43 -2.49 2.51 7.04
CA ALA A 43 -2.34 2.97 5.65
C ALA A 43 -2.84 4.42 5.47
N PRO A 44 -2.21 5.21 4.60
CA PRO A 44 -2.56 6.60 4.37
C PRO A 44 -3.98 6.73 3.81
N ARG A 45 -4.69 7.83 4.15
CA ARG A 45 -6.07 8.10 3.66
C ARG A 45 -6.14 8.60 2.20
N PHE A 46 -5.02 8.70 1.50
CA PHE A 46 -5.02 9.13 0.10
C PHE A 46 -5.94 8.28 -0.78
N PRO A 47 -5.99 6.94 -0.65
CA PRO A 47 -6.94 6.14 -1.41
C PRO A 47 -8.41 6.52 -1.19
N LEU A 48 -8.76 7.16 -0.07
CA LEU A 48 -10.13 7.57 0.21
C LEU A 48 -10.68 8.56 -0.83
N ILE A 49 -9.86 9.55 -1.24
CA ILE A 49 -10.27 10.54 -2.25
C ILE A 49 -10.49 9.85 -3.59
N ALA A 50 -9.58 8.94 -3.96
CA ALA A 50 -9.73 8.15 -5.17
C ALA A 50 -11.00 7.27 -5.13
N VAL A 51 -11.31 6.64 -4.01
CA VAL A 51 -12.53 5.84 -3.83
C VAL A 51 -13.80 6.70 -3.98
N ILE A 52 -13.84 7.90 -3.38
CA ILE A 52 -15.00 8.81 -3.46
C ILE A 52 -15.30 9.18 -4.92
N ILE A 53 -14.27 9.25 -5.78
CA ILE A 53 -14.44 9.59 -7.20
C ILE A 53 -14.67 8.34 -8.05
N LEU A 54 -13.84 7.31 -7.89
CA LEU A 54 -13.84 6.14 -8.77
C LEU A 54 -15.03 5.21 -8.54
N ALA A 55 -15.51 5.07 -7.30
CA ALA A 55 -16.62 4.18 -7.02
C ALA A 55 -17.93 4.64 -7.67
N PRO A 56 -18.37 5.91 -7.55
CA PRO A 56 -19.58 6.39 -8.25
C PRO A 56 -19.44 6.29 -9.77
N VAL A 57 -18.26 6.61 -10.33
CA VAL A 57 -18.02 6.51 -11.77
C VAL A 57 -18.11 5.06 -12.23
N GLY A 58 -17.50 4.13 -11.51
CA GLY A 58 -17.59 2.70 -11.81
C GLY A 58 -19.02 2.18 -11.76
N ILE A 59 -19.80 2.58 -10.75
CA ILE A 59 -21.22 2.21 -10.64
C ILE A 59 -22.02 2.79 -11.80
N ALA A 60 -21.84 4.07 -12.13
CA ALA A 60 -22.55 4.74 -13.23
C ALA A 60 -22.26 4.03 -14.57
N LEU A 61 -21.00 3.69 -14.85
CA LEU A 61 -20.61 2.96 -16.05
C LEU A 61 -21.26 1.57 -16.12
N ASN A 62 -21.34 0.85 -14.99
CA ASN A 62 -22.02 -0.44 -14.94
C ASN A 62 -23.52 -0.29 -15.26
N VAL A 63 -24.19 0.72 -14.68
CA VAL A 63 -25.61 0.98 -14.94
C VAL A 63 -25.85 1.32 -16.42
N VAL A 64 -25.03 2.22 -16.98
CA VAL A 64 -25.10 2.58 -18.40
C VAL A 64 -24.84 1.36 -19.29
N GLY A 65 -23.82 0.57 -18.97
CA GLY A 65 -23.48 -0.64 -19.71
C GLY A 65 -24.61 -1.67 -19.74
N VAL A 66 -25.24 -1.92 -18.59
CA VAL A 66 -26.41 -2.83 -18.49
C VAL A 66 -27.58 -2.28 -19.30
N PHE A 67 -27.86 -0.99 -19.21
CA PHE A 67 -28.95 -0.35 -19.97
C PHE A 67 -28.71 -0.43 -21.48
N CYS A 68 -27.49 -0.11 -21.94
CA CYS A 68 -27.14 -0.22 -23.36
C CYS A 68 -27.19 -1.68 -23.85
N LEU A 69 -26.76 -2.64 -23.03
CA LEU A 69 -26.86 -4.05 -23.37
C LEU A 69 -28.32 -4.49 -23.53
N TRP A 70 -29.17 -4.13 -22.57
CA TRP A 70 -30.60 -4.40 -22.64
C TRP A 70 -31.23 -3.81 -23.90
N PHE A 71 -30.90 -2.51 -24.18
CA PHE A 71 -31.39 -1.84 -25.39
C PHE A 71 -30.93 -2.53 -26.68
N SER A 72 -29.65 -2.95 -26.74
CA SER A 72 -29.12 -3.68 -27.91
C SER A 72 -29.84 -4.99 -28.14
N ILE A 73 -30.17 -5.74 -27.08
CA ILE A 73 -30.91 -7.00 -27.16
C ILE A 73 -32.33 -6.74 -27.69
N GLN A 74 -33.01 -5.70 -27.18
CA GLN A 74 -34.34 -5.33 -27.67
C GLN A 74 -34.29 -4.90 -29.14
N ALA A 75 -33.35 -4.04 -29.51
CA ALA A 75 -33.17 -3.59 -30.88
C ALA A 75 -32.89 -4.78 -31.83
N TRP A 76 -32.12 -5.77 -31.42
CA TRP A 76 -31.86 -6.98 -32.19
C TRP A 76 -33.13 -7.84 -32.38
N ILE A 77 -33.95 -8.01 -31.37
CA ILE A 77 -35.21 -8.75 -31.43
C ILE A 77 -36.17 -8.06 -32.39
N TYR A 78 -36.33 -6.72 -32.28
CA TYR A 78 -37.22 -5.95 -33.12
C TYR A 78 -36.73 -5.76 -34.56
N SER A 79 -35.39 -5.78 -34.79
CA SER A 79 -34.83 -5.65 -36.14
C SER A 79 -35.14 -6.83 -37.05
N GLN A 80 -35.57 -7.95 -36.49
CA GLN A 80 -36.04 -9.11 -37.28
C GLN A 80 -37.42 -8.86 -37.92
N ASP A 81 -38.23 -7.96 -37.34
CA ASP A 81 -39.58 -7.66 -37.81
C ASP A 81 -39.68 -6.34 -38.55
N THR A 82 -38.73 -5.42 -38.39
CA THR A 82 -38.80 -4.07 -38.96
C THR A 82 -37.43 -3.59 -39.41
N SER A 83 -37.35 -3.00 -40.62
CA SER A 83 -36.12 -2.43 -41.18
C SER A 83 -35.65 -1.11 -40.51
N LEU A 84 -36.09 -0.83 -39.28
CA LEU A 84 -35.88 0.45 -38.60
C LEU A 84 -34.47 0.62 -37.99
N PHE A 85 -33.76 -0.47 -37.73
CA PHE A 85 -32.38 -0.41 -37.20
C PHE A 85 -31.44 -1.16 -38.12
N SER A 86 -30.30 -0.53 -38.48
CA SER A 86 -29.27 -1.21 -39.21
C SER A 86 -28.48 -2.16 -38.28
N TYR A 87 -28.02 -3.27 -38.82
CA TYR A 87 -27.17 -4.22 -38.09
C TYR A 87 -25.91 -3.53 -37.53
N GLU A 88 -25.35 -2.59 -38.26
CA GLU A 88 -24.17 -1.83 -37.89
C GLU A 88 -24.41 -0.97 -36.65
N ASP A 89 -25.54 -0.27 -36.58
CA ASP A 89 -25.87 0.61 -35.43
C ASP A 89 -26.04 -0.22 -34.15
N THR A 90 -26.68 -1.39 -34.23
CA THR A 90 -26.87 -2.29 -33.10
C THR A 90 -25.55 -2.86 -32.62
N ALA A 91 -24.62 -3.21 -33.53
CA ALA A 91 -23.29 -3.71 -33.16
C ALA A 91 -22.44 -2.68 -32.43
N TRP A 92 -22.50 -1.40 -32.83
CA TRP A 92 -21.78 -0.34 -32.11
C TRP A 92 -22.31 -0.11 -30.71
N VAL A 93 -23.63 -0.10 -30.52
CA VAL A 93 -24.24 0.05 -29.18
C VAL A 93 -23.86 -1.13 -28.28
N PHE A 94 -23.84 -2.34 -28.83
CA PHE A 94 -23.40 -3.53 -28.10
C PHE A 94 -21.93 -3.46 -27.69
N LEU A 95 -21.04 -3.01 -28.57
CA LEU A 95 -19.62 -2.82 -28.28
C LEU A 95 -19.43 -1.76 -27.17
N LEU A 96 -20.15 -0.64 -27.25
CA LEU A 96 -20.11 0.39 -26.21
C LEU A 96 -20.62 -0.14 -24.87
N ALA A 97 -21.65 -0.97 -24.87
CA ALA A 97 -22.14 -1.62 -23.65
C ALA A 97 -21.06 -2.51 -23.00
N LEU A 98 -20.38 -3.33 -23.78
CA LEU A 98 -19.30 -4.20 -23.28
C LEU A 98 -18.13 -3.38 -22.73
N MET A 99 -17.70 -2.34 -23.43
CA MET A 99 -16.62 -1.46 -22.95
C MET A 99 -17.00 -0.73 -21.67
N SER A 100 -18.25 -0.25 -21.58
CA SER A 100 -18.76 0.42 -20.38
C SER A 100 -18.81 -0.54 -19.17
N LEU A 101 -19.28 -1.77 -19.38
CA LEU A 101 -19.31 -2.80 -18.34
C LEU A 101 -17.89 -3.18 -17.90
N ALA A 102 -16.98 -3.44 -18.84
CA ALA A 102 -15.59 -3.77 -18.51
C ALA A 102 -14.90 -2.64 -17.71
N GLY A 103 -15.06 -1.39 -18.16
CA GLY A 103 -14.55 -0.21 -17.45
C GLY A 103 -15.17 -0.03 -16.06
N GLY A 104 -16.48 -0.22 -15.96
CA GLY A 104 -17.22 -0.13 -14.70
C GLY A 104 -16.79 -1.20 -13.70
N ILE A 105 -16.65 -2.45 -14.11
CA ILE A 105 -16.16 -3.56 -13.28
C ILE A 105 -14.73 -3.27 -12.81
N PHE A 106 -13.85 -2.82 -13.72
CA PHE A 106 -12.48 -2.50 -13.39
C PHE A 106 -12.40 -1.40 -12.32
N LEU A 107 -13.10 -0.28 -12.49
CA LEU A 107 -13.09 0.83 -11.54
C LEU A 107 -13.71 0.45 -10.19
N SER A 108 -14.79 -0.33 -10.21
CA SER A 108 -15.44 -0.84 -8.99
C SER A 108 -14.51 -1.78 -8.22
N SER A 109 -13.82 -2.68 -8.91
CA SER A 109 -12.85 -3.61 -8.32
C SER A 109 -11.65 -2.86 -7.72
N LEU A 110 -11.12 -1.85 -8.42
CA LEU A 110 -10.05 -1.00 -7.92
C LEU A 110 -10.46 -0.25 -6.66
N SER A 111 -11.67 0.32 -6.66
CA SER A 111 -12.24 1.01 -5.50
C SER A 111 -12.40 0.07 -4.30
N TYR A 112 -12.88 -1.16 -4.54
CA TYR A 112 -12.99 -2.18 -3.49
C TYR A 112 -11.63 -2.53 -2.87
N LEU A 113 -10.60 -2.75 -3.70
CA LEU A 113 -9.24 -3.03 -3.21
C LEU A 113 -8.67 -1.86 -2.39
N MET A 114 -8.96 -0.61 -2.79
CA MET A 114 -8.56 0.57 -2.02
C MET A 114 -9.27 0.65 -0.67
N ILE A 115 -10.57 0.33 -0.61
CA ILE A 115 -11.34 0.28 0.65
C ILE A 115 -10.76 -0.79 1.58
N MET A 116 -10.44 -1.96 1.04
CA MET A 116 -9.84 -3.05 1.82
C MET A 116 -8.46 -2.66 2.37
N SER A 117 -7.63 -1.96 1.59
CA SER A 117 -6.36 -1.41 2.05
C SER A 117 -6.56 -0.43 3.21
N LEU A 118 -7.45 0.55 3.05
CA LEU A 118 -7.76 1.54 4.09
C LEU A 118 -8.25 0.91 5.40
N LYS A 119 -9.02 -0.17 5.31
CA LYS A 119 -9.64 -0.84 6.46
C LYS A 119 -8.65 -1.77 7.16
N ASN A 120 -7.86 -2.52 6.40
CA ASN A 120 -7.11 -3.64 6.91
C ASN A 120 -5.62 -3.37 7.07
N GLU A 121 -5.02 -2.54 6.20
CA GLU A 121 -3.56 -2.41 6.13
C GLU A 121 -3.03 -1.54 7.27
N TYR A 122 -2.10 -2.12 8.02
CA TYR A 122 -1.32 -1.40 9.02
C TYR A 122 0.06 -2.06 9.18
N VAL A 123 0.99 -1.28 9.71
CA VAL A 123 2.23 -1.78 10.29
C VAL A 123 2.25 -1.36 11.77
N GLU A 124 2.58 -2.30 12.61
CA GLU A 124 2.74 -2.10 14.05
C GLU A 124 4.15 -2.46 14.43
N THR A 125 4.82 -1.55 15.11
CA THR A 125 6.14 -1.76 15.68
C THR A 125 6.00 -1.84 17.18
N GLY A 126 6.22 -3.03 17.74
CA GLY A 126 6.29 -3.28 19.17
C GLY A 126 7.69 -3.03 19.72
N ILE A 127 7.88 -3.33 21.00
CA ILE A 127 9.19 -3.23 21.65
C ILE A 127 10.19 -4.23 21.07
N ASP A 128 9.72 -5.43 20.71
CA ASP A 128 10.53 -6.58 20.28
C ASP A 128 10.05 -7.22 18.97
N TYR A 129 9.04 -6.63 18.30
CA TYR A 129 8.49 -7.19 17.06
C TYR A 129 8.09 -6.11 16.06
N VAL A 130 7.98 -6.54 14.82
CA VAL A 130 7.25 -5.81 13.77
C VAL A 130 6.13 -6.70 13.23
N GLU A 131 4.96 -6.11 13.05
CA GLU A 131 3.79 -6.79 12.51
C GLU A 131 3.20 -5.99 11.36
N LYS A 132 2.86 -6.68 10.27
CA LYS A 132 2.14 -6.10 9.14
C LYS A 132 0.87 -6.86 8.89
N ARG A 133 -0.23 -6.14 8.79
CA ARG A 133 -1.47 -6.65 8.23
C ARG A 133 -1.62 -6.15 6.80
N GLY A 134 -1.72 -7.10 5.87
CA GLY A 134 -1.92 -6.80 4.46
C GLY A 134 -3.37 -6.46 4.13
N ARG A 135 -3.62 -6.04 2.89
CA ARG A 135 -4.94 -5.63 2.37
C ARG A 135 -6.02 -6.69 2.57
N LEU A 136 -5.68 -7.95 2.36
CA LEU A 136 -6.60 -9.08 2.51
C LEU A 136 -6.76 -9.56 3.96
N GLY A 137 -6.17 -8.85 4.91
CA GLY A 137 -6.30 -9.15 6.33
C GLY A 137 -5.30 -10.18 6.86
N LYS A 138 -4.40 -10.74 6.03
CA LYS A 138 -3.33 -11.62 6.48
C LYS A 138 -2.37 -10.84 7.38
N VAL A 139 -2.12 -11.37 8.57
CA VAL A 139 -1.19 -10.80 9.55
C VAL A 139 0.11 -11.60 9.47
N THR A 140 1.23 -10.88 9.38
CA THR A 140 2.58 -11.44 9.49
C THR A 140 3.27 -10.69 10.62
N ARG A 141 3.82 -11.42 11.59
CA ARG A 141 4.61 -10.89 12.71
C ARG A 141 5.99 -11.52 12.68
N VAL A 142 7.01 -10.70 12.88
CA VAL A 142 8.41 -11.12 13.00
C VAL A 142 8.97 -10.46 14.26
N PHE A 143 9.48 -11.28 15.19
CA PHE A 143 10.19 -10.77 16.36
C PHE A 143 11.60 -10.34 15.94
N PHE A 144 12.14 -9.30 16.59
CA PHE A 144 13.48 -8.83 16.23
C PHE A 144 14.54 -9.92 16.32
N GLN A 145 14.42 -10.80 17.31
CA GLN A 145 15.34 -11.94 17.46
C GLN A 145 15.26 -12.96 16.32
N GLU A 146 14.15 -13.00 15.58
CA GLU A 146 13.96 -13.89 14.43
C GLU A 146 14.47 -13.29 13.11
N ILE A 147 14.78 -11.98 13.09
CA ILE A 147 15.27 -11.32 11.88
C ILE A 147 16.63 -11.89 11.51
N SER A 148 16.69 -12.56 10.36
CA SER A 148 17.91 -13.14 9.79
C SER A 148 18.51 -12.30 8.67
N SER A 149 17.68 -11.48 8.01
CA SER A 149 18.11 -10.65 6.90
C SER A 149 17.32 -9.34 6.85
N TYR A 150 17.90 -8.34 6.22
CA TYR A 150 17.16 -7.12 5.84
C TYR A 150 17.66 -6.59 4.50
N ASP A 151 16.77 -5.89 3.81
CA ASP A 151 17.06 -5.17 2.59
C ASP A 151 16.37 -3.79 2.66
N TYR A 152 17.11 -2.74 2.33
CA TYR A 152 16.61 -1.37 2.33
C TYR A 152 16.77 -0.76 0.94
N ASP A 153 15.67 -0.62 0.23
CA ASP A 153 15.62 0.07 -1.05
C ASP A 153 15.63 1.57 -0.83
N VAL A 154 16.81 2.18 -1.09
CA VAL A 154 17.06 3.62 -0.97
C VAL A 154 16.41 4.42 -2.09
N ASP A 155 16.26 3.80 -3.28
CA ASP A 155 15.80 4.46 -4.50
C ASP A 155 14.28 4.57 -4.53
N SER A 156 13.58 3.78 -3.73
CA SER A 156 12.14 3.88 -3.58
C SER A 156 11.75 5.16 -2.84
N GLU A 157 10.70 5.82 -3.32
CA GLU A 157 10.15 7.04 -2.71
C GLU A 157 9.66 6.72 -1.28
N GLY A 158 10.32 7.30 -0.25
CA GLY A 158 10.03 7.02 1.16
C GLY A 158 10.89 5.92 1.79
N GLY A 159 11.76 5.24 1.01
CA GLY A 159 12.58 4.13 1.44
C GLY A 159 11.76 2.90 1.86
N VAL A 160 11.98 1.76 1.26
CA VAL A 160 11.31 0.51 1.62
C VAL A 160 12.27 -0.37 2.41
N LEU A 161 11.87 -0.70 3.65
CA LEU A 161 12.59 -1.67 4.47
C LEU A 161 11.88 -3.02 4.40
N THR A 162 12.62 -4.04 4.02
CA THR A 162 12.20 -5.41 4.04
C THR A 162 12.98 -6.15 5.12
N VAL A 163 12.30 -6.84 6.02
CA VAL A 163 12.91 -7.68 7.05
C VAL A 163 12.44 -9.12 6.85
N GLY A 164 13.40 -10.05 6.82
CA GLY A 164 13.16 -11.47 6.64
C GLY A 164 13.52 -12.27 7.90
N ALA A 165 12.68 -13.26 8.23
CA ALA A 165 12.96 -14.25 9.26
C ALA A 165 13.49 -15.55 8.64
N ALA A 166 14.24 -16.33 9.41
CA ALA A 166 14.84 -17.60 8.95
C ALA A 166 13.81 -18.65 8.48
N ASP A 167 12.55 -18.53 8.93
CA ASP A 167 11.44 -19.42 8.54
C ASP A 167 10.75 -18.99 7.22
N GLY A 168 11.26 -17.96 6.53
CA GLY A 168 10.74 -17.45 5.27
C GLY A 168 9.60 -16.43 5.44
N ARG A 169 9.23 -16.01 6.67
CA ARG A 169 8.35 -14.85 6.87
C ARG A 169 9.09 -13.59 6.47
N GLU A 170 8.40 -12.71 5.76
CA GLU A 170 8.95 -11.46 5.27
C GLU A 170 7.96 -10.33 5.49
N ILE A 171 8.45 -9.17 5.90
CA ILE A 171 7.68 -7.94 6.07
C ILE A 171 8.38 -6.82 5.34
N SER A 172 7.72 -6.25 4.33
CA SER A 172 8.18 -5.09 3.58
C SER A 172 7.25 -3.90 3.82
N PHE A 173 7.80 -2.74 4.14
CA PHE A 173 7.03 -1.51 4.38
C PHE A 173 7.85 -0.24 4.12
N GLU A 174 7.16 0.82 3.76
CA GLU A 174 7.73 2.16 3.58
C GLU A 174 8.10 2.79 4.93
N VAL A 175 9.37 3.13 5.13
CA VAL A 175 9.91 3.64 6.40
C VAL A 175 9.27 4.98 6.78
N ASP A 176 9.18 5.91 5.82
CA ASP A 176 8.63 7.25 6.05
C ASP A 176 7.13 7.22 6.40
N TYR A 177 6.40 6.25 5.86
CA TYR A 177 4.97 6.08 6.13
C TYR A 177 4.69 5.42 7.47
N TYR A 178 5.46 4.37 7.79
CA TYR A 178 5.16 3.49 8.91
C TYR A 178 6.11 3.67 10.09
N ARG A 179 6.93 4.74 10.08
CA ARG A 179 7.94 5.01 11.11
C ARG A 179 8.88 3.84 11.37
N GLY A 180 9.42 3.31 10.30
CA GLY A 180 10.38 2.21 10.37
C GLY A 180 11.71 2.55 11.03
N ASP A 181 11.93 3.80 11.44
CA ASP A 181 13.16 4.24 12.10
C ASP A 181 13.47 3.44 13.37
N TYR A 182 12.44 3.00 14.12
CA TYR A 182 12.65 2.15 15.30
C TYR A 182 13.17 0.76 14.93
N VAL A 183 12.64 0.14 13.87
CA VAL A 183 13.12 -1.15 13.35
C VAL A 183 14.56 -1.00 12.84
N MET A 184 14.85 0.09 12.13
CA MET A 184 16.22 0.41 11.68
C MET A 184 17.18 0.58 12.86
N ALA A 185 16.74 1.24 13.95
CA ALA A 185 17.54 1.41 15.16
C ALA A 185 17.82 0.06 15.83
N ALA A 186 16.83 -0.83 15.89
CA ALA A 186 17.00 -2.19 16.43
C ALA A 186 18.05 -2.98 15.63
N ILE A 187 17.99 -2.94 14.30
CA ILE A 187 18.98 -3.57 13.41
C ILE A 187 20.36 -2.96 13.60
N ALA A 188 20.47 -1.64 13.66
CA ALA A 188 21.75 -0.95 13.86
C ALA A 188 22.40 -1.31 15.22
N ILE A 189 21.61 -1.39 16.30
CA ILE A 189 22.09 -1.83 17.62
C ILE A 189 22.52 -3.30 17.59
N ARG A 190 21.75 -4.17 16.93
CA ARG A 190 22.12 -5.58 16.73
C ARG A 190 23.49 -5.70 16.06
N LYS A 191 23.71 -4.95 14.99
CA LYS A 191 24.99 -4.95 14.27
C LYS A 191 26.15 -4.41 15.12
N ALA A 192 25.92 -3.35 15.89
CA ALA A 192 26.94 -2.75 16.75
C ALA A 192 27.35 -3.67 17.93
N ASN A 193 26.36 -4.39 18.50
CA ASN A 193 26.57 -5.19 19.72
C ASN A 193 26.82 -6.70 19.45
N GLY A 194 26.63 -7.15 18.20
CA GLY A 194 26.70 -8.58 17.86
C GLY A 194 25.53 -9.43 18.37
N ARG A 195 24.60 -8.89 19.16
CA ARG A 195 23.45 -9.59 19.75
C ARG A 195 22.23 -8.70 19.80
N TRP A 196 21.05 -9.32 19.78
CA TRP A 196 19.80 -8.59 20.01
C TRP A 196 19.74 -8.07 21.44
N PHE A 197 19.07 -6.95 21.62
CA PHE A 197 18.86 -6.35 22.94
C PHE A 197 17.78 -7.09 23.72
N ASP A 198 17.82 -6.95 25.03
CA ASP A 198 16.76 -7.40 25.93
C ASP A 198 15.61 -6.38 25.87
N PRO A 199 14.40 -6.78 25.44
CA PRO A 199 13.26 -5.88 25.36
C PRO A 199 12.76 -5.37 26.72
N THR A 200 13.20 -5.98 27.83
CA THR A 200 12.86 -5.55 29.18
C THR A 200 13.78 -4.48 29.73
N ASP A 201 14.90 -4.19 29.05
CA ASP A 201 15.88 -3.19 29.47
C ASP A 201 15.45 -1.79 29.00
N GLU A 202 14.92 -1.00 29.94
CA GLU A 202 14.47 0.38 29.72
C GLU A 202 15.58 1.29 29.18
N THR A 203 16.84 1.07 29.57
CA THR A 203 17.97 1.91 29.12
C THR A 203 18.26 1.68 27.64
N VAL A 204 18.13 0.46 27.17
CA VAL A 204 18.25 0.10 25.76
C VAL A 204 17.08 0.65 24.97
N HIS A 205 15.87 0.60 25.51
CA HIS A 205 14.69 1.16 24.86
C HIS A 205 14.85 2.69 24.65
N GLN A 206 15.27 3.43 25.66
CA GLN A 206 15.54 4.87 25.53
C GLN A 206 16.62 5.16 24.48
N ARG A 207 17.68 4.36 24.43
CA ARG A 207 18.72 4.47 23.41
C ARG A 207 18.19 4.20 22.00
N LEU A 208 17.33 3.18 21.83
CA LEU A 208 16.65 2.89 20.55
C LEU A 208 15.83 4.08 20.06
N VAL A 209 15.01 4.66 20.95
CA VAL A 209 14.19 5.83 20.65
C VAL A 209 15.07 7.02 20.25
N GLN A 210 16.18 7.24 20.94
CA GLN A 210 17.12 8.31 20.61
C GLN A 210 17.73 8.11 19.21
N ILE A 211 18.29 6.93 18.91
CA ILE A 211 18.92 6.60 17.62
C ILE A 211 17.90 6.65 16.48
N ALA A 212 16.65 6.26 16.74
CA ALA A 212 15.56 6.36 15.78
C ALA A 212 15.20 7.83 15.49
N SER A 213 15.18 8.69 16.53
CA SER A 213 14.74 10.08 16.42
C SER A 213 15.78 11.02 15.82
N ASP A 214 17.08 10.78 16.04
CA ASP A 214 18.18 11.62 15.54
C ASP A 214 18.62 11.27 14.10
N GLY A 215 18.00 10.24 13.50
CA GLY A 215 18.28 9.77 12.15
C GLY A 215 19.59 8.98 12.00
N THR A 216 20.27 8.64 13.10
CA THR A 216 21.50 7.85 13.08
C THR A 216 21.25 6.45 12.50
N ALA A 217 20.15 5.80 12.91
CA ALA A 217 19.76 4.50 12.38
C ALA A 217 19.58 4.53 10.86
N ARG A 218 18.89 5.55 10.36
CA ARG A 218 18.65 5.71 8.92
C ARG A 218 19.95 5.91 8.14
N ARG A 219 20.87 6.72 8.66
CA ARG A 219 22.19 6.91 8.04
C ARG A 219 22.99 5.62 7.99
N TYR A 220 22.96 4.85 9.08
CA TYR A 220 23.62 3.56 9.16
C TYR A 220 23.07 2.57 8.13
N ILE A 221 21.77 2.37 8.09
CA ILE A 221 21.10 1.44 7.16
C ILE A 221 21.29 1.87 5.68
N LYS A 222 21.27 3.19 5.39
CA LYS A 222 21.59 3.69 4.05
C LYS A 222 23.01 3.37 3.61
N ALA A 223 23.97 3.39 4.52
CA ALA A 223 25.35 3.02 4.23
C ALA A 223 25.55 1.50 4.09
N HIS A 224 24.64 0.68 4.65
CA HIS A 224 24.63 -0.77 4.61
C HIS A 224 23.24 -1.27 4.24
N PRO A 225 22.82 -1.11 2.98
CA PRO A 225 21.42 -1.26 2.60
C PRO A 225 20.93 -2.72 2.65
N ARG A 226 21.84 -3.67 2.63
CA ARG A 226 21.50 -5.10 2.64
C ARG A 226 22.39 -5.89 3.58
N ASP A 227 21.78 -6.88 4.22
CA ASP A 227 22.48 -7.91 4.99
C ASP A 227 21.65 -9.19 5.00
N ASP A 228 22.24 -10.25 4.49
CA ASP A 228 21.60 -11.56 4.38
C ASP A 228 21.99 -12.49 5.56
N ASP A 229 22.78 -12.00 6.53
CA ASP A 229 23.28 -12.83 7.63
C ASP A 229 23.30 -12.11 8.98
N LEU A 230 22.11 -11.73 9.44
CA LEU A 230 21.94 -11.27 10.83
C LEU A 230 21.88 -12.44 11.84
N SER A 231 21.79 -13.68 11.35
CA SER A 231 21.63 -14.87 12.18
C SER A 231 22.93 -15.34 12.81
N VAL A 232 24.09 -15.02 12.23
CA VAL A 232 25.40 -15.53 12.66
C VAL A 232 26.13 -14.57 13.58
N SER A 233 25.90 -14.70 14.86
CA SER A 233 26.90 -14.56 15.92
C SER A 233 26.35 -15.06 17.26
N CYS A 234 25.93 -16.32 17.28
CA CYS A 234 25.84 -17.07 18.54
C CYS A 234 27.03 -17.98 18.61
N GLY A 235 28.08 -17.62 19.33
CA GLY A 235 29.03 -18.61 19.79
C GLY A 235 30.48 -18.33 19.52
N SER A 236 31.10 -17.75 20.45
CA SER A 236 32.34 -18.26 21.08
C SER A 236 32.62 -17.51 22.38
#